data_75e3d8353c75677baa55745f110eb51e
#
_entry.id   75e3d8353c75677baa55745f110eb51e
#
_cell.length_a   1.000
_cell.length_b   1.000
_cell.length_c   1.000
_cell.angle_alpha   90.00
_cell.angle_beta   90.00
_cell.angle_gamma   90.00
#
_symmetry.space_group_name_H-M   'P 1'
#
loop_
_entity.id
_entity.type
_entity.pdbx_description
1 polymer ?
#
loop_
_entity_poly.entity_id
_entity_poly.type
_entity_poly.pdbx_seq_one_letter_code
_entity_poly.pdbx_strand_id
1 'polypeptide(L)'
;MAEKRDYYEVLGVQKNANADEIKKAYRKAAIQYHPDKNPGDKEAEEKFKEAAEAYDVLSNPDKRARYDQFGHAGMSGAAGGGAGGFGGFSGGGFSMEDIFSQFGDIFGGHFGGGFRSSSSSGGGRRVNRGSDIRIKVKLTLAEIANGVTKKLKINKTVACDKCGGTGAKDSNSYSTCSTCNGTGYVTRVENTFFGRMQTQGVCPTCGGTGKVITAPCDKCKGEGTLRGQEVVEIRIPAGVGEGMVLTVTGKGNAARHGGVNGDLQVMIEEESNPELVRDGNDLIHNLNITVTTALLGGTVEVPTVDGRAKIKIAPGTHAGKVLRLGGKGLPDVNGYGRGDELVVVDITIPSKLSAEEKRLVEQLTQQPGFQHAESVKNQNIFERMKSFFR
;
A
#
# COMPACT_ATOMS: atom_id res chain seq x y z
N MET A 1 -16.22 27.11 38.91
CA MET A 1 -15.23 26.34 38.14
C MET A 1 -15.44 24.90 38.52
N ALA A 2 -15.76 24.02 37.61
CA ALA A 2 -15.97 22.62 37.91
C ALA A 2 -14.60 22.03 38.38
N GLU A 3 -14.59 21.39 39.52
CA GLU A 3 -13.41 20.75 40.10
C GLU A 3 -13.03 19.59 39.20
N LYS A 4 -11.81 19.61 38.62
CA LYS A 4 -11.32 18.52 37.78
C LYS A 4 -11.20 17.26 38.61
N ARG A 5 -11.72 16.12 38.12
CA ARG A 5 -11.63 14.81 38.78
C ARG A 5 -10.19 14.29 38.80
N ASP A 6 -9.86 13.51 39.83
CA ASP A 6 -8.53 12.86 39.94
C ASP A 6 -8.29 11.93 38.72
N TYR A 7 -7.10 12.03 38.11
CA TYR A 7 -6.75 11.24 36.93
C TYR A 7 -6.75 9.73 37.16
N TYR A 8 -6.47 9.29 38.40
CA TYR A 8 -6.59 7.88 38.77
C TYR A 8 -8.06 7.44 38.80
N GLU A 9 -8.95 8.29 39.27
CA GLU A 9 -10.40 8.04 39.26
C GLU A 9 -10.98 8.06 37.84
N VAL A 10 -10.51 8.96 36.98
CA VAL A 10 -10.93 9.05 35.57
C VAL A 10 -10.61 7.77 34.81
N LEU A 11 -9.44 7.17 35.05
CA LEU A 11 -9.07 5.89 34.44
C LEU A 11 -9.57 4.68 35.23
N GLY A 12 -10.09 4.86 36.47
CA GLY A 12 -10.55 3.77 37.33
C GLY A 12 -9.42 2.87 37.81
N VAL A 13 -8.23 3.43 38.10
CA VAL A 13 -7.06 2.71 38.59
C VAL A 13 -6.62 3.23 39.95
N GLN A 14 -5.90 2.41 40.69
CA GLN A 14 -5.34 2.83 41.99
C GLN A 14 -4.06 3.69 41.82
N LYS A 15 -3.73 4.53 42.81
CA LYS A 15 -2.54 5.40 42.75
C LYS A 15 -1.22 4.64 42.65
N ASN A 16 -1.19 3.36 43.00
CA ASN A 16 -0.02 2.47 42.87
C ASN A 16 0.00 1.66 41.58
N ALA A 17 -0.96 1.90 40.64
CA ALA A 17 -1.05 1.17 39.39
C ALA A 17 0.24 1.29 38.55
N ASN A 18 0.65 0.19 37.94
CA ASN A 18 1.82 0.15 37.07
C ASN A 18 1.47 0.70 35.64
N ALA A 19 2.49 0.92 34.82
CA ALA A 19 2.32 1.51 33.49
C ALA A 19 1.40 0.67 32.56
N ASP A 20 1.45 -0.66 32.69
CA ASP A 20 0.64 -1.57 31.88
C ASP A 20 -0.84 -1.54 32.31
N GLU A 21 -1.11 -1.41 33.59
CA GLU A 21 -2.47 -1.25 34.14
C GLU A 21 -3.09 0.06 33.68
N ILE A 22 -2.35 1.17 33.76
CA ILE A 22 -2.76 2.48 33.28
C ILE A 22 -3.08 2.42 31.78
N LYS A 23 -2.21 1.81 31.00
CA LYS A 23 -2.40 1.63 29.54
C LYS A 23 -3.64 0.79 29.21
N LYS A 24 -3.87 -0.29 29.96
CA LYS A 24 -5.03 -1.17 29.79
C LYS A 24 -6.34 -0.46 30.15
N ALA A 25 -6.33 0.31 31.22
CA ALA A 25 -7.48 1.10 31.66
C ALA A 25 -7.85 2.18 30.64
N TYR A 26 -6.85 2.92 30.14
CA TYR A 26 -7.06 3.91 29.07
C TYR A 26 -7.63 3.26 27.80
N ARG A 27 -7.08 2.14 27.34
CA ARG A 27 -7.63 1.43 26.16
C ARG A 27 -9.09 1.06 26.33
N LYS A 28 -9.47 0.60 27.53
CA LYS A 28 -10.87 0.25 27.84
C LYS A 28 -11.77 1.49 27.77
N ALA A 29 -11.37 2.59 28.37
CA ALA A 29 -12.11 3.86 28.35
C ALA A 29 -12.21 4.42 26.93
N ALA A 30 -11.11 4.39 26.16
CA ALA A 30 -11.08 4.87 24.80
C ALA A 30 -11.99 4.07 23.85
N ILE A 31 -12.09 2.75 24.00
CA ILE A 31 -13.03 1.91 23.23
C ILE A 31 -14.48 2.16 23.65
N GLN A 32 -14.71 2.41 24.94
CA GLN A 32 -16.06 2.61 25.50
C GLN A 32 -16.64 3.96 25.06
N TYR A 33 -15.84 5.03 25.07
CA TYR A 33 -16.26 6.39 24.78
C TYR A 33 -15.83 6.88 23.39
N HIS A 34 -15.50 5.93 22.49
CA HIS A 34 -15.08 6.26 21.12
C HIS A 34 -16.22 6.97 20.36
N PRO A 35 -15.91 8.05 19.62
CA PRO A 35 -16.95 8.79 18.87
C PRO A 35 -17.66 7.95 17.82
N ASP A 36 -17.00 6.97 17.20
CA ASP A 36 -17.64 6.07 16.23
C ASP A 36 -18.68 5.14 16.89
N LYS A 37 -18.54 4.87 18.19
CA LYS A 37 -19.52 4.07 18.95
C LYS A 37 -20.61 4.90 19.59
N ASN A 38 -20.32 6.19 19.83
CA ASN A 38 -21.23 7.13 20.50
C ASN A 38 -21.35 8.42 19.65
N PRO A 39 -21.86 8.34 18.42
CA PRO A 39 -21.93 9.49 17.53
C PRO A 39 -22.89 10.56 18.09
N GLY A 40 -22.37 11.78 18.32
CA GLY A 40 -23.15 12.91 18.81
C GLY A 40 -23.38 12.97 20.32
N ASP A 41 -22.84 12.05 21.11
CA ASP A 41 -22.91 12.06 22.57
C ASP A 41 -21.78 12.94 23.17
N LYS A 42 -22.16 14.13 23.62
CA LYS A 42 -21.22 15.08 24.22
C LYS A 42 -20.62 14.60 25.54
N GLU A 43 -21.36 13.83 26.33
CA GLU A 43 -20.84 13.28 27.59
C GLU A 43 -19.78 12.20 27.32
N ALA A 44 -19.97 11.38 26.29
CA ALA A 44 -18.97 10.41 25.88
C ALA A 44 -17.71 11.11 25.35
N GLU A 45 -17.87 12.20 24.59
CA GLU A 45 -16.75 13.01 24.10
C GLU A 45 -15.95 13.66 25.24
N GLU A 46 -16.62 14.22 26.25
CA GLU A 46 -15.96 14.78 27.43
C GLU A 46 -15.19 13.72 28.21
N LYS A 47 -15.80 12.54 28.47
CA LYS A 47 -15.14 11.42 29.15
C LYS A 47 -13.97 10.88 28.36
N PHE A 48 -14.03 10.88 27.04
CA PHE A 48 -12.91 10.49 26.18
C PHE A 48 -11.74 11.46 26.32
N LYS A 49 -12.02 12.79 26.30
CA LYS A 49 -11.00 13.84 26.49
C LYS A 49 -10.35 13.77 27.87
N GLU A 50 -11.15 13.60 28.91
CA GLU A 50 -10.64 13.44 30.28
C GLU A 50 -9.75 12.18 30.42
N ALA A 51 -10.15 11.06 29.81
CA ALA A 51 -9.34 9.82 29.82
C ALA A 51 -8.02 9.98 29.06
N ALA A 52 -8.01 10.72 27.95
CA ALA A 52 -6.81 11.02 27.18
C ALA A 52 -5.84 11.91 27.96
N GLU A 53 -6.36 12.97 28.62
CA GLU A 53 -5.57 13.87 29.50
C GLU A 53 -4.97 13.09 30.68
N ALA A 54 -5.76 12.24 31.34
CA ALA A 54 -5.31 11.40 32.45
C ALA A 54 -4.19 10.44 32.02
N TYR A 55 -4.31 9.83 30.85
CA TYR A 55 -3.29 8.92 30.31
C TYR A 55 -2.00 9.65 29.97
N ASP A 56 -2.05 10.84 29.35
CA ASP A 56 -0.85 11.62 29.02
C ASP A 56 -0.04 11.97 30.27
N VAL A 57 -0.69 12.25 31.38
CA VAL A 57 -0.01 12.55 32.64
C VAL A 57 0.49 11.30 33.33
N LEU A 58 -0.31 10.26 33.47
CA LEU A 58 0.01 9.07 34.25
C LEU A 58 0.93 8.08 33.52
N SER A 59 1.03 8.13 32.20
CA SER A 59 1.92 7.27 31.41
C SER A 59 3.38 7.75 31.43
N ASN A 60 3.63 9.01 31.69
CA ASN A 60 4.97 9.59 31.76
C ASN A 60 5.44 9.66 33.23
N PRO A 61 6.55 9.00 33.62
CA PRO A 61 7.03 8.97 35.00
C PRO A 61 7.25 10.36 35.63
N ASP A 62 7.79 11.29 34.84
CA ASP A 62 8.08 12.66 35.30
C ASP A 62 6.82 13.49 35.53
N LYS A 63 5.85 13.38 34.61
CA LYS A 63 4.55 14.05 34.74
C LYS A 63 3.76 13.44 35.90
N ARG A 64 3.75 12.12 36.01
CA ARG A 64 3.11 11.41 37.13
C ARG A 64 3.65 11.84 38.47
N ALA A 65 4.99 11.87 38.64
CA ALA A 65 5.61 12.32 39.88
C ALA A 65 5.22 13.76 40.24
N ARG A 66 5.12 14.66 39.27
CA ARG A 66 4.64 16.05 39.49
C ARG A 66 3.15 16.09 39.86
N TYR A 67 2.35 15.28 39.22
CA TYR A 67 0.93 15.17 39.49
C TYR A 67 0.69 14.60 40.91
N ASP A 68 1.45 13.60 41.32
CA ASP A 68 1.38 12.99 42.66
C ASP A 68 1.77 13.94 43.76
N GLN A 69 2.69 14.92 43.51
CA GLN A 69 3.13 15.93 44.45
C GLN A 69 2.23 17.16 44.50
N PHE A 70 1.76 17.66 43.37
CA PHE A 70 1.11 18.98 43.25
C PHE A 70 -0.29 18.92 42.72
N GLY A 71 -0.83 17.74 42.38
CA GLY A 71 -2.14 17.56 41.79
C GLY A 71 -2.28 18.31 40.45
N HIS A 72 -3.50 18.69 40.09
CA HIS A 72 -3.80 19.48 38.89
C HIS A 72 -3.09 20.85 38.84
N ALA A 73 -2.78 21.44 40.01
CA ALA A 73 -2.10 22.73 40.08
C ALA A 73 -0.66 22.64 39.58
N GLY A 74 0.03 21.51 39.79
CA GLY A 74 1.39 21.26 39.31
C GLY A 74 1.50 21.09 37.80
N MET A 75 0.38 20.81 37.14
CA MET A 75 0.31 20.67 35.68
C MET A 75 -0.03 21.99 34.97
N SER A 76 -0.69 22.95 35.66
CA SER A 76 -1.05 24.24 35.10
C SER A 76 0.07 25.28 35.19
N GLY A 77 1.09 25.07 36.04
CA GLY A 77 2.18 26.02 36.28
C GLY A 77 3.39 25.92 35.35
N ALA A 78 3.44 24.99 34.42
CA ALA A 78 4.60 24.76 33.54
C ALA A 78 4.62 25.61 32.24
N ALA A 79 3.86 26.70 32.19
CA ALA A 79 3.81 27.62 31.02
C ALA A 79 4.99 28.59 30.93
N GLY A 80 6.07 28.39 31.69
CA GLY A 80 7.25 29.24 31.69
C GLY A 80 8.55 28.45 31.58
N GLY A 81 9.00 28.13 30.38
CA GLY A 81 10.41 27.75 30.11
C GLY A 81 10.66 26.32 29.63
N GLY A 82 10.82 26.12 28.34
CA GLY A 82 11.60 25.02 27.74
C GLY A 82 10.81 23.87 27.17
N ALA A 83 10.74 23.82 25.86
CA ALA A 83 10.58 22.65 24.96
C ALA A 83 9.64 21.52 25.41
N GLY A 84 8.42 21.48 24.86
CA GLY A 84 7.59 20.28 24.80
C GLY A 84 6.46 20.17 25.81
N GLY A 85 5.78 21.24 26.19
CA GLY A 85 4.69 21.24 27.14
C GLY A 85 3.33 21.41 26.47
N PHE A 86 2.47 20.41 26.57
CA PHE A 86 1.06 20.41 26.20
C PHE A 86 0.24 21.19 27.24
N GLY A 87 0.51 22.49 27.34
CA GLY A 87 -0.14 23.40 28.30
C GLY A 87 -1.26 24.22 27.72
N GLY A 88 -2.11 23.67 26.86
CA GLY A 88 -3.15 24.41 26.16
C GLY A 88 -4.55 23.80 26.11
N PHE A 89 -4.88 22.90 27.03
CA PHE A 89 -6.21 22.25 27.05
C PHE A 89 -7.32 23.09 27.69
N SER A 90 -6.98 24.27 28.20
CA SER A 90 -7.97 25.16 28.80
C SER A 90 -8.30 26.31 27.86
N GLY A 91 -9.27 26.11 26.97
CA GLY A 91 -9.98 27.19 26.29
C GLY A 91 -9.57 27.49 24.84
N GLY A 92 -9.92 26.66 23.90
CA GLY A 92 -9.88 26.97 22.47
C GLY A 92 -9.80 25.71 21.62
N GLY A 93 -10.89 25.36 21.00
CA GLY A 93 -11.17 24.41 19.89
C GLY A 93 -10.05 23.61 19.27
N PHE A 94 -9.50 22.65 19.97
CA PHE A 94 -8.73 21.59 19.33
C PHE A 94 -9.70 20.58 18.70
N SER A 95 -9.48 20.30 17.41
CA SER A 95 -10.29 19.33 16.70
C SER A 95 -9.94 17.90 17.15
N MET A 96 -10.90 17.01 17.04
CA MET A 96 -10.74 15.59 17.34
C MET A 96 -9.57 14.96 16.54
N GLU A 97 -9.30 15.50 15.32
CA GLU A 97 -8.18 15.11 14.46
C GLU A 97 -6.81 15.39 15.07
N ASP A 98 -6.66 16.48 15.83
CA ASP A 98 -5.40 16.85 16.49
C ASP A 98 -5.06 15.87 17.62
N ILE A 99 -6.08 15.40 18.36
CA ILE A 99 -5.93 14.39 19.42
C ILE A 99 -5.57 13.03 18.78
N PHE A 100 -6.22 12.69 17.67
CA PHE A 100 -5.96 11.43 16.94
C PHE A 100 -4.56 11.41 16.32
N SER A 101 -4.05 12.52 15.82
CA SER A 101 -2.70 12.59 15.23
C SER A 101 -1.60 12.44 16.28
N GLN A 102 -1.83 12.91 17.51
CA GLN A 102 -0.86 12.85 18.61
C GLN A 102 -0.81 11.47 19.27
N PHE A 103 -1.91 10.73 19.26
CA PHE A 103 -2.02 9.40 19.85
C PHE A 103 -2.02 8.25 18.81
N GLY A 104 -1.80 8.57 17.53
CA GLY A 104 -1.77 7.61 16.42
C GLY A 104 -0.84 6.42 16.62
N ASP A 105 0.28 6.60 17.32
CA ASP A 105 1.24 5.53 17.60
C ASP A 105 0.73 4.47 18.61
N ILE A 106 -0.24 4.81 19.44
CA ILE A 106 -0.82 3.90 20.44
C ILE A 106 -1.97 3.08 19.83
N PHE A 107 -2.70 3.68 18.90
CA PHE A 107 -3.78 3.02 18.15
C PHE A 107 -3.32 2.31 16.88
N GLY A 108 -2.18 2.73 16.29
CA GLY A 108 -1.66 2.23 15.01
C GLY A 108 -1.07 0.83 15.04
N GLY A 109 -0.97 0.17 16.20
CA GLY A 109 -0.40 -1.18 16.30
C GLY A 109 -1.30 -2.32 15.80
N HIS A 110 -2.58 -2.08 15.49
CA HIS A 110 -3.51 -3.14 15.08
C HIS A 110 -4.60 -2.74 14.06
N PHE A 111 -4.63 -1.48 13.59
CA PHE A 111 -5.61 -1.04 12.59
C PHE A 111 -4.96 -0.11 11.56
N GLY A 112 -4.57 -0.68 10.43
CA GLY A 112 -4.47 -0.03 9.12
C GLY A 112 -3.39 1.02 8.90
N GLY A 113 -2.33 0.60 8.22
CA GLY A 113 -1.72 1.29 7.07
C GLY A 113 -1.32 2.75 7.17
N GLY A 114 -0.01 3.01 7.48
CA GLY A 114 0.72 3.95 6.65
C GLY A 114 0.61 5.44 6.91
N PHE A 115 1.19 5.94 8.02
CA PHE A 115 1.83 7.26 7.99
C PHE A 115 3.10 7.21 8.84
N ARG A 116 4.20 6.82 8.21
CA ARG A 116 5.54 7.10 8.74
C ARG A 116 5.84 8.57 8.52
N SER A 117 5.43 9.43 9.44
CA SER A 117 6.03 10.75 9.59
C SER A 117 7.38 10.55 10.25
N SER A 118 8.41 10.46 9.46
CA SER A 118 9.80 10.46 9.87
C SER A 118 10.18 11.87 10.33
N SER A 119 9.90 12.21 11.58
CA SER A 119 10.57 13.32 12.24
C SER A 119 11.91 12.83 12.80
N SER A 120 12.89 12.65 11.93
CA SER A 120 14.28 12.51 12.28
C SER A 120 14.83 13.87 12.69
N SER A 121 14.67 14.23 13.96
CA SER A 121 15.42 15.29 14.62
C SER A 121 16.82 14.76 14.98
N GLY A 122 17.61 14.51 13.98
CA GLY A 122 19.05 14.27 14.10
C GLY A 122 19.72 15.09 13.01
N GLY A 123 20.64 16.02 13.36
CA GLY A 123 21.46 16.84 12.47
C GLY A 123 22.37 16.02 11.54
N GLY A 124 21.82 15.02 10.86
CA GLY A 124 22.51 14.25 9.83
C GLY A 124 22.63 15.07 8.56
N ARG A 125 23.83 15.12 7.94
CA ARG A 125 24.05 15.67 6.61
C ARG A 125 22.94 15.18 5.69
N ARG A 126 22.17 16.09 5.08
CA ARG A 126 21.21 15.71 4.03
C ARG A 126 22.02 15.16 2.87
N VAL A 127 21.94 13.85 2.67
CA VAL A 127 22.53 13.19 1.52
C VAL A 127 21.63 13.52 0.32
N ASN A 128 22.21 14.02 -0.77
CA ASN A 128 21.48 14.23 -2.02
C ASN A 128 20.88 12.88 -2.45
N ARG A 129 19.58 12.85 -2.73
CA ARG A 129 18.90 11.66 -3.26
C ARG A 129 18.51 11.91 -4.71
N GLY A 130 18.73 10.91 -5.54
CA GLY A 130 18.23 10.88 -6.91
C GLY A 130 16.71 10.73 -6.91
N SER A 131 16.08 11.16 -7.99
CA SER A 131 14.63 10.97 -8.15
C SER A 131 14.30 9.54 -8.51
N ASP A 132 13.14 9.09 -8.04
CA ASP A 132 12.62 7.77 -8.38
C ASP A 132 12.14 7.74 -9.85
N ILE A 133 12.15 6.55 -10.44
CA ILE A 133 11.68 6.30 -11.80
C ILE A 133 10.49 5.36 -11.72
N ARG A 134 9.44 5.65 -12.48
CA ARG A 134 8.28 4.77 -12.63
C ARG A 134 8.25 4.21 -14.04
N ILE A 135 8.09 2.90 -14.15
CA ILE A 135 7.91 2.20 -15.42
C ILE A 135 6.73 1.25 -15.31
N LYS A 136 6.10 0.97 -16.45
CA LYS A 136 5.05 -0.05 -16.58
C LYS A 136 5.63 -1.28 -17.25
N VAL A 137 5.29 -2.45 -16.73
CA VAL A 137 5.69 -3.74 -17.30
C VAL A 137 4.46 -4.58 -17.52
N LYS A 138 4.23 -4.99 -18.75
CA LYS A 138 3.17 -5.91 -19.13
C LYS A 138 3.58 -7.34 -18.86
N LEU A 139 2.67 -8.09 -18.25
CA LEU A 139 2.85 -9.50 -17.92
C LEU A 139 1.69 -10.31 -18.48
N THR A 140 2.02 -11.43 -19.08
CA THR A 140 1.03 -12.46 -19.45
C THR A 140 0.59 -13.24 -18.21
N LEU A 141 -0.59 -13.87 -18.26
CA LEU A 141 -1.09 -14.73 -17.18
C LEU A 141 -0.12 -15.87 -16.84
N ALA A 142 0.57 -16.42 -17.83
CA ALA A 142 1.59 -17.45 -17.62
C ALA A 142 2.82 -16.93 -16.84
N GLU A 143 3.26 -15.69 -17.13
CA GLU A 143 4.33 -15.04 -16.39
C GLU A 143 3.91 -14.69 -14.96
N ILE A 144 2.65 -14.30 -14.77
CA ILE A 144 2.06 -14.02 -13.44
C ILE A 144 1.97 -15.33 -12.63
N ALA A 145 1.57 -16.43 -13.25
CA ALA A 145 1.43 -17.71 -12.55
C ALA A 145 2.75 -18.29 -12.05
N ASN A 146 3.83 -18.13 -12.84
CA ASN A 146 5.13 -18.75 -12.55
C ASN A 146 6.15 -17.77 -11.95
N GLY A 147 5.87 -16.47 -12.02
CA GLY A 147 6.86 -15.43 -11.79
C GLY A 147 7.87 -15.36 -12.95
N VAL A 148 8.50 -14.21 -13.11
CA VAL A 148 9.44 -14.00 -14.20
C VAL A 148 10.56 -13.03 -13.81
N THR A 149 11.74 -13.27 -14.38
CA THR A 149 12.84 -12.32 -14.30
C THR A 149 12.99 -11.60 -15.63
N LYS A 150 12.71 -10.30 -15.65
CA LYS A 150 12.81 -9.46 -16.87
C LYS A 150 14.01 -8.54 -16.80
N LYS A 151 14.75 -8.44 -17.92
CA LYS A 151 15.85 -7.49 -18.11
C LYS A 151 15.31 -6.28 -18.87
N LEU A 152 15.24 -5.14 -18.21
CA LEU A 152 14.71 -3.91 -18.78
C LEU A 152 15.82 -2.90 -19.02
N LYS A 153 15.85 -2.32 -20.21
CA LYS A 153 16.76 -1.25 -20.59
C LYS A 153 16.09 0.07 -20.32
N ILE A 154 16.59 0.79 -19.32
CA ILE A 154 15.97 2.01 -18.81
C ILE A 154 16.86 3.21 -19.13
N ASN A 155 16.23 4.24 -19.71
CA ASN A 155 16.88 5.54 -19.88
C ASN A 155 16.79 6.31 -18.58
N LYS A 156 17.92 6.62 -17.98
CA LYS A 156 17.98 7.32 -16.70
C LYS A 156 19.23 8.16 -16.55
N THR A 157 19.26 8.97 -15.50
CA THR A 157 20.48 9.63 -15.07
C THR A 157 21.36 8.61 -14.34
N VAL A 158 22.58 8.40 -14.82
CA VAL A 158 23.57 7.48 -14.25
C VAL A 158 24.74 8.27 -13.67
N ALA A 159 25.46 7.68 -12.72
CA ALA A 159 26.68 8.29 -12.21
C ALA A 159 27.72 8.42 -13.34
N CYS A 160 28.43 9.51 -13.34
CA CYS A 160 29.51 9.74 -14.31
C CYS A 160 30.63 8.73 -14.07
N ASP A 161 30.94 7.91 -15.05
CA ASP A 161 31.98 6.88 -14.99
C ASP A 161 33.39 7.46 -14.80
N LYS A 162 33.70 8.70 -15.32
CA LYS A 162 34.98 9.32 -15.19
C LYS A 162 35.27 9.77 -13.75
N CYS A 163 34.31 10.34 -13.05
CA CYS A 163 34.49 10.84 -11.69
C CYS A 163 33.81 10.00 -10.62
N GLY A 164 33.19 8.88 -10.97
CA GLY A 164 32.47 8.03 -10.02
C GLY A 164 31.28 8.71 -9.32
N GLY A 165 30.64 9.67 -9.98
CA GLY A 165 29.49 10.39 -9.43
C GLY A 165 29.84 11.64 -8.61
N THR A 166 31.12 11.93 -8.34
CA THR A 166 31.55 13.02 -7.45
C THR A 166 31.40 14.40 -8.07
N GLY A 167 31.50 14.51 -9.38
CA GLY A 167 31.52 15.80 -10.12
C GLY A 167 32.87 16.48 -10.15
N ALA A 168 33.84 16.09 -9.33
CA ALA A 168 35.18 16.64 -9.31
C ALA A 168 36.11 15.89 -10.26
N LYS A 169 37.14 16.57 -10.74
CA LYS A 169 38.17 15.99 -11.63
C LYS A 169 38.97 14.93 -10.88
N ASP A 170 39.41 15.24 -9.66
CA ASP A 170 40.24 14.42 -8.80
C ASP A 170 39.76 14.51 -7.33
N SER A 171 40.23 13.60 -6.47
CA SER A 171 39.94 13.59 -5.04
C SER A 171 40.37 14.86 -4.30
N ASN A 172 41.39 15.58 -4.82
CA ASN A 172 41.92 16.82 -4.25
C ASN A 172 41.23 18.09 -4.79
N SER A 173 40.28 17.94 -5.72
CA SER A 173 39.56 19.04 -6.35
C SER A 173 38.37 19.54 -5.52
N TYR A 174 38.47 19.49 -4.19
CA TYR A 174 37.50 20.03 -3.25
C TYR A 174 38.12 21.04 -2.31
N SER A 175 37.40 22.11 -2.02
CA SER A 175 37.71 23.02 -0.92
C SER A 175 36.59 23.07 0.08
N THR A 176 36.88 23.39 1.33
CA THR A 176 35.88 23.62 2.36
C THR A 176 35.04 24.84 1.95
N CYS A 177 33.72 24.71 2.03
CA CYS A 177 32.83 25.82 1.69
C CYS A 177 33.03 26.98 2.66
N SER A 178 33.43 28.13 2.16
CA SER A 178 33.68 29.35 2.95
C SER A 178 32.40 29.92 3.58
N THR A 179 31.24 29.70 2.98
CA THR A 179 29.95 30.22 3.47
C THR A 179 29.46 29.53 4.73
N CYS A 180 29.68 28.22 4.83
CA CYS A 180 29.24 27.41 5.97
C CYS A 180 30.41 26.79 6.75
N ASN A 181 31.66 27.09 6.40
CA ASN A 181 32.85 26.53 7.02
C ASN A 181 32.82 24.99 7.17
N GLY A 182 32.26 24.33 6.14
CA GLY A 182 32.16 22.84 6.09
C GLY A 182 30.94 22.23 6.75
N THR A 183 30.10 22.99 7.45
CA THR A 183 28.93 22.46 8.16
C THR A 183 27.80 22.04 7.22
N GLY A 184 27.71 22.61 6.01
CA GLY A 184 26.61 22.37 5.08
C GLY A 184 25.37 23.21 5.35
N TYR A 185 25.28 23.90 6.48
CA TYR A 185 24.13 24.69 6.91
C TYR A 185 24.53 26.13 7.23
N VAL A 186 23.59 27.02 7.02
CA VAL A 186 23.71 28.44 7.42
C VAL A 186 22.52 28.80 8.30
N THR A 187 22.80 29.52 9.38
CA THR A 187 21.77 30.04 10.26
C THR A 187 21.31 31.38 9.68
N ARG A 188 20.01 31.51 9.41
CA ARG A 188 19.36 32.75 9.02
C ARG A 188 18.55 33.26 10.18
N VAL A 189 18.64 34.55 10.46
CA VAL A 189 17.78 35.22 11.44
C VAL A 189 16.75 35.98 10.64
N GLU A 190 15.48 35.56 10.79
CA GLU A 190 14.33 36.23 10.18
C GLU A 190 13.57 36.99 11.26
N ASN A 191 13.29 38.26 11.00
CA ASN A 191 12.44 39.06 11.87
C ASN A 191 10.98 38.76 11.49
N THR A 192 10.30 38.04 12.35
CA THR A 192 8.87 37.74 12.19
C THR A 192 8.06 38.66 13.11
N PHE A 193 6.74 38.72 12.92
CA PHE A 193 5.81 39.44 13.80
C PHE A 193 5.88 39.00 15.27
N PHE A 194 6.36 37.77 15.52
CA PHE A 194 6.53 37.17 16.86
C PHE A 194 7.96 37.29 17.42
N GLY A 195 8.83 38.08 16.75
CA GLY A 195 10.21 38.27 17.17
C GLY A 195 11.25 37.68 16.21
N ARG A 196 12.52 37.70 16.65
CA ARG A 196 13.65 37.16 15.90
C ARG A 196 13.64 35.63 15.97
N MET A 197 13.42 34.98 14.84
CA MET A 197 13.51 33.53 14.71
C MET A 197 14.83 33.15 14.02
N GLN A 198 15.58 32.23 14.63
CA GLN A 198 16.74 31.60 13.99
C GLN A 198 16.31 30.33 13.29
N THR A 199 16.42 30.32 11.96
CA THR A 199 16.17 29.13 11.15
C THR A 199 17.47 28.60 10.56
N GLN A 200 17.70 27.31 10.66
CA GLN A 200 18.82 26.64 10.04
C GLN A 200 18.43 26.17 8.64
N GLY A 201 19.07 26.76 7.62
CA GLY A 201 18.81 26.44 6.22
C GLY A 201 20.02 25.75 5.56
N VAL A 202 19.76 25.03 4.48
CA VAL A 202 20.84 24.43 3.66
C VAL A 202 21.71 25.56 3.09
N CYS A 203 23.01 25.40 3.17
CA CYS A 203 23.95 26.37 2.60
C CYS A 203 23.74 26.51 1.08
N PRO A 204 23.43 27.70 0.57
CA PRO A 204 23.16 27.91 -0.86
C PRO A 204 24.37 27.68 -1.74
N THR A 205 25.58 27.89 -1.23
CA THR A 205 26.81 27.76 -1.98
C THR A 205 27.23 26.31 -2.22
N CYS A 206 27.10 25.44 -1.22
CA CYS A 206 27.50 24.02 -1.33
C CYS A 206 26.33 23.07 -1.41
N GLY A 207 25.08 23.54 -1.34
CA GLY A 207 23.89 22.67 -1.38
C GLY A 207 23.82 21.63 -0.25
N GLY A 208 24.44 21.91 0.90
CA GLY A 208 24.44 20.98 2.05
C GLY A 208 25.66 20.06 2.13
N THR A 209 26.51 20.01 1.12
CA THR A 209 27.70 19.11 1.08
C THR A 209 28.83 19.55 2.01
N GLY A 210 28.89 20.82 2.38
CA GLY A 210 30.01 21.43 3.14
C GLY A 210 31.28 21.64 2.33
N LYS A 211 31.34 21.19 1.07
CA LYS A 211 32.51 21.29 0.17
C LYS A 211 32.10 21.92 -1.16
N VAL A 212 33.00 22.58 -1.80
CA VAL A 212 32.84 23.19 -3.13
C VAL A 212 33.86 22.54 -4.07
N ILE A 213 33.45 22.24 -5.29
CA ILE A 213 34.32 21.69 -6.33
C ILE A 213 35.17 22.82 -6.92
N THR A 214 36.51 22.72 -6.83
CA THR A 214 37.47 23.68 -7.37
C THR A 214 37.82 23.40 -8.82
N ALA A 215 37.90 22.10 -9.18
CA ALA A 215 38.11 21.66 -10.57
C ALA A 215 37.01 20.67 -10.97
N PRO A 216 36.05 21.10 -11.82
CA PRO A 216 34.97 20.26 -12.27
C PRO A 216 35.45 19.15 -13.22
N CYS A 217 34.79 18.01 -13.19
CA CYS A 217 35.04 16.91 -14.13
C CYS A 217 34.66 17.33 -15.56
N ASP A 218 35.56 17.16 -16.52
CA ASP A 218 35.36 17.55 -17.90
C ASP A 218 34.17 16.87 -18.59
N LYS A 219 33.85 15.60 -18.19
CA LYS A 219 32.81 14.81 -18.80
C LYS A 219 31.39 15.22 -18.32
N CYS A 220 31.19 15.40 -17.03
CA CYS A 220 29.91 15.78 -16.45
C CYS A 220 29.84 17.28 -16.07
N LYS A 221 30.87 18.06 -16.30
CA LYS A 221 30.92 19.51 -16.01
C LYS A 221 30.57 19.89 -14.58
N GLY A 222 30.93 19.02 -13.64
CA GLY A 222 30.70 19.27 -12.22
C GLY A 222 29.43 18.63 -11.67
N GLU A 223 28.49 18.14 -12.48
CA GLU A 223 27.22 17.56 -11.99
C GLU A 223 27.38 16.19 -11.32
N GLY A 224 28.41 15.43 -11.65
CA GLY A 224 28.61 14.07 -11.18
C GLY A 224 27.72 13.03 -11.89
N THR A 225 26.77 13.45 -12.70
CA THR A 225 25.80 12.56 -13.36
C THR A 225 25.70 12.84 -14.85
N LEU A 226 25.28 11.82 -15.61
CA LEU A 226 25.09 11.87 -17.07
C LEU A 226 23.77 11.17 -17.43
N ARG A 227 23.17 11.53 -18.55
CA ARG A 227 22.09 10.75 -19.14
C ARG A 227 22.69 9.49 -19.78
N GLY A 228 22.14 8.34 -19.43
CA GLY A 228 22.60 7.05 -19.91
C GLY A 228 21.50 6.01 -19.91
N GLN A 229 21.87 4.80 -20.30
CA GLN A 229 21.00 3.64 -20.27
C GLN A 229 21.60 2.61 -19.32
N GLU A 230 20.78 2.02 -18.49
CA GLU A 230 21.16 0.89 -17.63
C GLU A 230 20.20 -0.28 -17.86
N VAL A 231 20.77 -1.48 -17.96
CA VAL A 231 19.99 -2.71 -17.98
C VAL A 231 19.78 -3.14 -16.53
N VAL A 232 18.53 -3.15 -16.09
CA VAL A 232 18.18 -3.58 -14.75
C VAL A 232 17.44 -4.91 -14.84
N GLU A 233 17.91 -5.88 -14.08
CA GLU A 233 17.26 -7.16 -13.92
C GLU A 233 16.26 -7.09 -12.77
N ILE A 234 14.99 -7.40 -13.05
CA ILE A 234 13.88 -7.30 -12.12
C ILE A 234 13.27 -8.69 -11.97
N ARG A 235 13.28 -9.18 -10.74
CA ARG A 235 12.60 -10.42 -10.38
C ARG A 235 11.18 -10.10 -9.92
N ILE A 236 10.21 -10.55 -10.68
CA ILE A 236 8.79 -10.39 -10.41
C ILE A 236 8.27 -11.69 -9.79
N PRO A 237 7.75 -11.69 -8.58
CA PRO A 237 7.22 -12.88 -7.94
C PRO A 237 5.95 -13.37 -8.63
N ALA A 238 5.61 -14.65 -8.43
CA ALA A 238 4.36 -15.20 -8.90
C ALA A 238 3.17 -14.59 -8.14
N GLY A 239 2.00 -14.52 -8.78
CA GLY A 239 0.77 -14.06 -8.17
C GLY A 239 0.56 -12.54 -8.15
N VAL A 240 1.49 -11.76 -8.71
CA VAL A 240 1.32 -10.29 -8.77
C VAL A 240 0.03 -9.91 -9.48
N GLY A 241 -0.63 -8.85 -9.00
CA GLY A 241 -1.87 -8.30 -9.57
C GLY A 241 -1.63 -7.05 -10.40
N GLU A 242 -2.64 -6.70 -11.19
CA GLU A 242 -2.66 -5.44 -11.92
C GLU A 242 -2.58 -4.25 -10.95
N GLY A 243 -1.81 -3.23 -11.32
CA GLY A 243 -1.60 -2.03 -10.52
C GLY A 243 -0.64 -2.19 -9.33
N MET A 244 -0.15 -3.39 -9.04
CA MET A 244 0.88 -3.58 -8.01
C MET A 244 2.17 -2.89 -8.41
N VAL A 245 2.87 -2.31 -7.42
CA VAL A 245 4.13 -1.60 -7.60
C VAL A 245 5.25 -2.34 -6.89
N LEU A 246 6.22 -2.80 -7.66
CA LEU A 246 7.46 -3.37 -7.14
C LEU A 246 8.53 -2.29 -7.06
N THR A 247 9.15 -2.12 -5.88
CA THR A 247 10.22 -1.16 -5.68
C THR A 247 11.58 -1.85 -5.71
N VAL A 248 12.43 -1.43 -6.65
CA VAL A 248 13.82 -1.88 -6.73
C VAL A 248 14.71 -0.76 -6.22
N THR A 249 15.23 -0.93 -5.01
CA THR A 249 15.98 0.09 -4.29
C THR A 249 17.28 0.46 -5.01
N GLY A 250 17.58 1.77 -5.10
CA GLY A 250 18.81 2.32 -5.68
C GLY A 250 18.92 2.18 -7.19
N LYS A 251 17.86 1.74 -7.89
CA LYS A 251 17.83 1.59 -9.35
C LYS A 251 17.14 2.73 -10.10
N GLY A 252 16.73 3.78 -9.39
CA GLY A 252 16.26 5.04 -9.96
C GLY A 252 17.37 5.91 -10.52
N ASN A 253 17.13 7.22 -10.63
CA ASN A 253 18.11 8.19 -11.09
C ASN A 253 19.26 8.32 -10.09
N ALA A 254 20.47 8.47 -10.61
CA ALA A 254 21.63 8.76 -9.80
C ALA A 254 21.51 10.16 -9.17
N ALA A 255 21.95 10.25 -7.92
CA ALA A 255 22.04 11.53 -7.22
C ALA A 255 23.30 12.31 -7.66
N ARG A 256 23.23 13.63 -7.61
CA ARG A 256 24.39 14.51 -7.83
C ARG A 256 25.38 14.38 -6.68
N HIS A 257 26.66 14.57 -6.99
CA HIS A 257 27.75 14.65 -6.02
C HIS A 257 27.88 13.44 -5.09
N GLY A 258 27.71 12.22 -5.63
CA GLY A 258 27.89 10.97 -4.89
C GLY A 258 26.84 10.70 -3.82
N GLY A 259 25.63 11.24 -3.98
CA GLY A 259 24.50 10.98 -3.11
C GLY A 259 23.91 9.57 -3.32
N VAL A 260 22.76 9.30 -2.68
CA VAL A 260 22.05 8.03 -2.79
C VAL A 260 21.13 8.05 -4.02
N ASN A 261 21.18 7.03 -4.83
CA ASN A 261 20.29 6.91 -5.97
C ASN A 261 18.83 6.81 -5.52
N GLY A 262 17.91 7.24 -6.37
CA GLY A 262 16.48 6.99 -6.21
C GLY A 262 16.12 5.52 -6.44
N ASP A 263 14.86 5.20 -6.32
CA ASP A 263 14.35 3.85 -6.50
C ASP A 263 13.65 3.70 -7.86
N LEU A 264 13.62 2.47 -8.36
CA LEU A 264 12.85 2.12 -9.53
C LEU A 264 11.53 1.50 -9.10
N GLN A 265 10.42 2.14 -9.44
CA GLN A 265 9.07 1.68 -9.20
C GLN A 265 8.53 1.03 -10.48
N VAL A 266 8.28 -0.27 -10.40
CA VAL A 266 7.78 -1.06 -11.51
C VAL A 266 6.30 -1.32 -11.28
N MET A 267 5.46 -0.69 -12.07
CA MET A 267 4.01 -0.89 -12.05
C MET A 267 3.67 -2.08 -12.95
N ILE A 268 3.01 -3.06 -12.40
CA ILE A 268 2.55 -4.24 -13.13
C ILE A 268 1.27 -3.88 -13.90
N GLU A 269 1.23 -4.22 -15.16
CA GLU A 269 0.07 -4.14 -16.04
C GLU A 269 -0.18 -5.54 -16.59
N GLU A 270 -1.41 -6.04 -16.47
CA GLU A 270 -1.78 -7.35 -16.98
C GLU A 270 -2.08 -7.27 -18.48
N GLU A 271 -1.53 -8.19 -19.25
CA GLU A 271 -1.86 -8.32 -20.67
C GLU A 271 -3.17 -9.09 -20.81
N SER A 272 -4.15 -8.51 -21.52
CA SER A 272 -5.44 -9.14 -21.75
C SER A 272 -5.28 -10.48 -22.46
N ASN A 273 -5.87 -11.54 -21.90
CA ASN A 273 -5.90 -12.86 -22.52
C ASN A 273 -7.29 -13.07 -23.17
N PRO A 274 -7.37 -13.54 -24.44
CA PRO A 274 -8.64 -13.73 -25.11
C PRO A 274 -9.44 -14.92 -24.59
N GLU A 275 -8.80 -15.89 -23.95
CA GLU A 275 -9.41 -17.16 -23.52
C GLU A 275 -9.66 -17.22 -22.01
N LEU A 276 -8.84 -16.52 -21.21
CA LEU A 276 -8.87 -16.56 -19.75
C LEU A 276 -9.07 -15.14 -19.19
N VAL A 277 -10.05 -14.98 -18.33
CA VAL A 277 -10.32 -13.75 -17.61
C VAL A 277 -10.00 -13.96 -16.15
N ARG A 278 -9.24 -13.04 -15.54
CA ARG A 278 -8.86 -13.11 -14.14
C ARG A 278 -9.97 -12.57 -13.24
N ASP A 279 -10.27 -13.30 -12.16
CA ASP A 279 -11.09 -12.85 -11.05
C ASP A 279 -10.37 -13.15 -9.72
N GLY A 280 -9.65 -12.14 -9.20
CA GLY A 280 -8.78 -12.32 -8.05
C GLY A 280 -7.64 -13.31 -8.31
N ASN A 281 -7.65 -14.46 -7.63
CA ASN A 281 -6.72 -15.57 -7.87
C ASN A 281 -7.32 -16.66 -8.75
N ASP A 282 -8.63 -16.60 -9.03
CA ASP A 282 -9.31 -17.53 -9.91
C ASP A 282 -9.25 -17.05 -11.36
N LEU A 283 -9.45 -17.99 -12.28
CA LEU A 283 -9.52 -17.74 -13.72
C LEU A 283 -10.86 -18.19 -14.25
N ILE A 284 -11.46 -17.43 -15.14
CA ILE A 284 -12.73 -17.76 -15.79
C ILE A 284 -12.47 -18.04 -17.26
N HIS A 285 -12.92 -19.19 -17.72
CA HIS A 285 -12.92 -19.60 -19.13
C HIS A 285 -14.32 -19.87 -19.63
N ASN A 286 -14.71 -19.25 -20.73
CA ASN A 286 -15.98 -19.53 -21.41
C ASN A 286 -15.78 -20.65 -22.44
N LEU A 287 -16.26 -21.84 -22.14
CA LEU A 287 -16.17 -23.01 -23.00
C LEU A 287 -17.43 -23.18 -23.83
N ASN A 288 -17.29 -22.98 -25.14
CA ASN A 288 -18.34 -23.25 -26.10
C ASN A 288 -18.31 -24.69 -26.54
N ILE A 289 -19.36 -25.46 -26.24
CA ILE A 289 -19.55 -26.83 -26.71
C ILE A 289 -20.68 -26.94 -27.72
N THR A 290 -20.66 -27.99 -28.53
CA THR A 290 -21.76 -28.27 -29.45
C THR A 290 -22.98 -28.86 -28.75
N VAL A 291 -24.17 -28.69 -29.31
CA VAL A 291 -25.39 -29.30 -28.78
C VAL A 291 -25.23 -30.82 -28.63
N THR A 292 -24.57 -31.48 -29.56
CA THR A 292 -24.33 -32.94 -29.55
C THR A 292 -23.43 -33.33 -28.39
N THR A 293 -22.38 -32.56 -28.10
CA THR A 293 -21.52 -32.79 -26.92
C THR A 293 -22.29 -32.54 -25.61
N ALA A 294 -23.18 -31.52 -25.57
CA ALA A 294 -24.00 -31.27 -24.40
C ALA A 294 -24.98 -32.43 -24.11
N LEU A 295 -25.56 -33.02 -25.14
CA LEU A 295 -26.51 -34.14 -25.03
C LEU A 295 -25.85 -35.46 -24.68
N LEU A 296 -24.80 -35.84 -25.44
CA LEU A 296 -24.17 -37.16 -25.35
C LEU A 296 -23.03 -37.21 -24.35
N GLY A 297 -22.52 -36.07 -23.93
CA GLY A 297 -21.28 -35.95 -23.18
C GLY A 297 -20.06 -36.10 -24.09
N GLY A 298 -18.90 -35.96 -23.49
CA GLY A 298 -17.64 -36.09 -24.23
C GLY A 298 -16.44 -35.59 -23.45
N THR A 299 -15.29 -35.57 -24.09
CA THR A 299 -14.06 -35.00 -23.51
C THR A 299 -13.69 -33.79 -24.34
N VAL A 300 -13.45 -32.64 -23.69
CA VAL A 300 -13.09 -31.39 -24.35
C VAL A 300 -11.78 -30.89 -23.75
N GLU A 301 -10.94 -30.27 -24.56
CA GLU A 301 -9.73 -29.59 -24.10
C GLU A 301 -10.02 -28.14 -23.81
N VAL A 302 -9.56 -27.67 -22.64
CA VAL A 302 -9.65 -26.26 -22.21
C VAL A 302 -8.26 -25.68 -22.04
N PRO A 303 -8.04 -24.39 -22.39
CA PRO A 303 -6.78 -23.73 -22.11
C PRO A 303 -6.64 -23.50 -20.63
N THR A 304 -5.48 -23.70 -20.08
CA THR A 304 -5.10 -23.34 -18.70
C THR A 304 -3.85 -22.48 -18.73
N VAL A 305 -3.51 -21.83 -17.63
CA VAL A 305 -2.27 -21.03 -17.55
C VAL A 305 -1.02 -21.86 -17.82
N ASP A 306 -1.04 -23.12 -17.42
CA ASP A 306 0.10 -24.05 -17.56
C ASP A 306 0.07 -24.85 -18.89
N GLY A 307 -0.92 -24.63 -19.75
CA GLY A 307 -1.07 -25.38 -21.00
C GLY A 307 -2.53 -25.71 -21.32
N ARG A 308 -2.86 -26.99 -21.55
CA ARG A 308 -4.22 -27.46 -21.81
C ARG A 308 -4.62 -28.59 -20.89
N ALA A 309 -5.85 -28.60 -20.43
CA ALA A 309 -6.44 -29.66 -19.62
C ALA A 309 -7.59 -30.36 -20.36
N LYS A 310 -7.73 -31.67 -20.20
CA LYS A 310 -8.86 -32.43 -20.69
C LYS A 310 -9.93 -32.54 -19.61
N ILE A 311 -11.13 -32.08 -19.92
CA ILE A 311 -12.27 -32.19 -19.00
C ILE A 311 -13.36 -33.09 -19.60
N LYS A 312 -14.04 -33.82 -18.74
CA LYS A 312 -15.15 -34.67 -19.12
C LYS A 312 -16.46 -33.93 -18.93
N ILE A 313 -17.22 -33.76 -20.01
CA ILE A 313 -18.56 -33.21 -20.01
C ILE A 313 -19.54 -34.37 -19.81
N ALA A 314 -20.39 -34.27 -18.80
CA ALA A 314 -21.44 -35.27 -18.55
C ALA A 314 -22.57 -35.13 -19.57
N PRO A 315 -23.23 -36.22 -19.95
CA PRO A 315 -24.46 -36.14 -20.78
C PRO A 315 -25.53 -35.29 -20.10
N GLY A 316 -26.26 -34.49 -20.89
CA GLY A 316 -27.29 -33.61 -20.37
C GLY A 316 -26.76 -32.37 -19.66
N THR A 317 -25.55 -31.92 -20.03
CA THR A 317 -24.97 -30.70 -19.45
C THR A 317 -25.69 -29.46 -20.01
N HIS A 318 -26.20 -28.62 -19.11
CA HIS A 318 -26.88 -27.37 -19.46
C HIS A 318 -25.89 -26.20 -19.65
N ALA A 319 -26.32 -25.22 -20.46
CA ALA A 319 -25.60 -23.93 -20.57
C ALA A 319 -25.59 -23.21 -19.21
N GLY A 320 -24.47 -22.51 -18.93
CA GLY A 320 -24.24 -21.84 -17.66
C GLY A 320 -23.81 -22.77 -16.52
N LYS A 321 -23.53 -24.06 -16.79
CA LYS A 321 -22.89 -24.94 -15.79
C LYS A 321 -21.44 -24.57 -15.62
N VAL A 322 -21.01 -24.38 -14.37
CA VAL A 322 -19.62 -24.08 -14.02
C VAL A 322 -18.91 -25.38 -13.62
N LEU A 323 -17.80 -25.66 -14.28
CA LEU A 323 -16.90 -26.76 -13.94
C LEU A 323 -15.63 -26.17 -13.29
N ARG A 324 -15.28 -26.65 -12.11
CA ARG A 324 -14.15 -26.16 -11.34
C ARG A 324 -12.93 -27.06 -11.55
N LEU A 325 -11.84 -26.47 -11.98
CA LEU A 325 -10.53 -27.11 -12.08
C LEU A 325 -9.67 -26.65 -10.90
N GLY A 326 -9.62 -27.48 -9.85
CA GLY A 326 -8.93 -27.15 -8.61
C GLY A 326 -7.43 -26.87 -8.81
N GLY A 327 -6.94 -25.76 -8.24
CA GLY A 327 -5.54 -25.37 -8.28
C GLY A 327 -5.00 -24.98 -9.67
N LYS A 328 -5.87 -24.65 -10.64
CA LYS A 328 -5.48 -24.20 -11.98
C LYS A 328 -5.56 -22.67 -12.18
N GLY A 329 -5.92 -21.94 -11.14
CA GLY A 329 -5.87 -20.47 -11.10
C GLY A 329 -4.45 -19.93 -10.86
N LEU A 330 -4.37 -18.70 -10.36
CA LEU A 330 -3.13 -17.99 -10.05
C LEU A 330 -2.71 -18.19 -8.59
N PRO A 331 -1.40 -18.20 -8.29
CA PRO A 331 -0.93 -18.24 -6.91
C PRO A 331 -1.21 -16.92 -6.19
N ASP A 332 -1.27 -16.97 -4.86
CA ASP A 332 -1.32 -15.78 -4.02
C ASP A 332 0.09 -15.20 -3.85
N VAL A 333 0.24 -13.88 -4.03
CA VAL A 333 1.55 -13.20 -3.93
C VAL A 333 2.08 -13.15 -2.49
N ASN A 334 1.20 -13.10 -1.50
CA ASN A 334 1.54 -12.98 -0.08
C ASN A 334 1.19 -14.22 0.75
N GLY A 335 0.53 -15.22 0.16
CA GLY A 335 -0.03 -16.38 0.85
C GLY A 335 0.46 -17.71 0.31
N TYR A 336 -0.09 -18.77 0.91
CA TYR A 336 0.09 -20.14 0.44
C TYR A 336 -1.22 -20.56 -0.22
N GLY A 337 -1.14 -20.95 -1.47
CA GLY A 337 -2.28 -21.46 -2.20
C GLY A 337 -2.31 -20.98 -3.63
N ARG A 338 -3.21 -21.57 -4.38
CA ARG A 338 -3.46 -21.27 -5.78
C ARG A 338 -4.97 -21.25 -5.96
N GLY A 339 -5.48 -20.29 -6.71
CA GLY A 339 -6.87 -20.24 -7.10
C GLY A 339 -7.26 -21.37 -8.03
N ASP A 340 -8.49 -21.38 -8.45
CA ASP A 340 -9.05 -22.37 -9.34
C ASP A 340 -9.37 -21.78 -10.72
N GLU A 341 -9.55 -22.64 -11.69
CA GLU A 341 -10.10 -22.23 -12.98
C GLU A 341 -11.58 -22.63 -13.05
N LEU A 342 -12.42 -21.66 -13.33
CA LEU A 342 -13.88 -21.81 -13.45
C LEU A 342 -14.24 -21.85 -14.93
N VAL A 343 -14.56 -23.03 -15.42
CA VAL A 343 -14.96 -23.22 -16.81
C VAL A 343 -16.48 -23.11 -16.91
N VAL A 344 -16.95 -22.03 -17.50
CA VAL A 344 -18.38 -21.78 -17.74
C VAL A 344 -18.76 -22.40 -19.08
N VAL A 345 -19.63 -23.40 -19.03
CA VAL A 345 -20.08 -24.08 -20.25
C VAL A 345 -21.15 -23.29 -20.97
N ASP A 346 -20.94 -22.98 -22.22
CA ASP A 346 -21.94 -22.44 -23.12
C ASP A 346 -22.21 -23.38 -24.28
N ILE A 347 -23.42 -23.33 -24.86
CA ILE A 347 -23.83 -24.24 -25.91
C ILE A 347 -24.04 -23.48 -27.20
N THR A 348 -23.21 -23.79 -28.19
CA THR A 348 -23.33 -23.20 -29.51
C THR A 348 -24.41 -23.90 -30.33
N ILE A 349 -25.45 -23.17 -30.70
CA ILE A 349 -26.51 -23.65 -31.60
C ILE A 349 -26.18 -23.18 -33.01
N PRO A 350 -26.07 -24.07 -34.00
CA PRO A 350 -25.77 -23.70 -35.37
C PRO A 350 -26.91 -22.88 -35.97
N SER A 351 -26.57 -21.73 -36.56
CA SER A 351 -27.55 -20.83 -37.17
C SER A 351 -28.02 -21.28 -38.56
N LYS A 352 -27.28 -22.17 -39.21
CA LYS A 352 -27.61 -22.72 -40.55
C LYS A 352 -27.47 -24.23 -40.48
N LEU A 353 -28.46 -24.93 -40.98
CA LEU A 353 -28.49 -26.37 -41.09
C LEU A 353 -28.62 -26.78 -42.55
N SER A 354 -27.95 -27.82 -42.95
CA SER A 354 -28.13 -28.48 -44.22
C SER A 354 -29.53 -29.18 -44.29
N ALA A 355 -29.98 -29.57 -45.47
CA ALA A 355 -31.26 -30.27 -45.62
C ALA A 355 -31.32 -31.61 -44.84
N GLU A 356 -30.20 -32.33 -44.79
CA GLU A 356 -30.09 -33.59 -44.01
C GLU A 356 -30.10 -33.35 -42.51
N GLU A 357 -29.31 -32.39 -42.00
CA GLU A 357 -29.29 -32.02 -40.58
C GLU A 357 -30.68 -31.57 -40.12
N LYS A 358 -31.40 -30.78 -40.92
CA LYS A 358 -32.75 -30.37 -40.63
C LYS A 358 -33.72 -31.55 -40.49
N ARG A 359 -33.65 -32.53 -41.41
CA ARG A 359 -34.45 -33.77 -41.28
C ARG A 359 -34.13 -34.53 -40.00
N LEU A 360 -32.86 -34.67 -39.62
CA LEU A 360 -32.48 -35.34 -38.39
C LEU A 360 -33.01 -34.60 -37.16
N VAL A 361 -32.93 -33.31 -37.11
CA VAL A 361 -33.49 -32.49 -35.99
C VAL A 361 -34.99 -32.61 -35.96
N GLU A 362 -35.73 -32.61 -37.11
CA GLU A 362 -37.16 -32.81 -37.19
C GLU A 362 -37.56 -34.23 -36.65
N GLN A 363 -36.77 -35.27 -36.90
CA GLN A 363 -36.98 -36.58 -36.34
C GLN A 363 -36.79 -36.60 -34.82
N LEU A 364 -35.83 -35.84 -34.29
CA LEU A 364 -35.59 -35.71 -32.86
C LEU A 364 -36.78 -35.05 -32.15
N THR A 365 -37.47 -34.08 -32.76
CA THR A 365 -38.65 -33.42 -32.14
C THR A 365 -39.78 -34.39 -31.89
N GLN A 366 -39.86 -35.52 -32.61
CA GLN A 366 -40.88 -36.57 -32.43
C GLN A 366 -40.57 -37.49 -31.24
N GLN A 367 -39.34 -37.43 -30.69
CA GLN A 367 -38.97 -38.31 -29.58
C GLN A 367 -39.49 -37.75 -28.24
N PRO A 368 -39.98 -38.61 -27.33
CA PRO A 368 -40.55 -38.17 -26.04
C PRO A 368 -39.68 -37.27 -25.21
N GLY A 369 -38.35 -37.49 -25.21
CA GLY A 369 -37.39 -36.69 -24.47
C GLY A 369 -37.19 -35.24 -25.02
N PHE A 370 -37.69 -34.94 -26.23
CA PHE A 370 -37.55 -33.62 -26.87
C PHE A 370 -38.92 -32.88 -26.90
N GLN A 371 -39.99 -33.50 -26.45
CA GLN A 371 -41.33 -32.91 -26.53
C GLN A 371 -41.68 -32.02 -25.32
N HIS A 372 -41.00 -32.17 -24.24
CA HIS A 372 -41.22 -31.38 -23.04
C HIS A 372 -39.98 -30.62 -22.64
N ALA A 373 -40.07 -29.30 -22.58
CA ALA A 373 -39.09 -28.50 -21.88
C ALA A 373 -39.34 -28.69 -20.36
N GLU A 374 -38.46 -29.41 -19.68
CA GLU A 374 -38.51 -29.41 -18.22
C GLU A 374 -38.35 -27.95 -17.74
N SER A 375 -39.35 -27.48 -17.00
CA SER A 375 -39.22 -26.18 -16.34
C SER A 375 -38.10 -26.29 -15.31
N VAL A 376 -36.93 -25.79 -15.66
CA VAL A 376 -35.86 -25.55 -14.70
C VAL A 376 -36.46 -24.69 -13.59
N LYS A 377 -36.64 -25.29 -12.38
CA LYS A 377 -37.14 -24.57 -11.20
C LYS A 377 -36.41 -23.23 -11.13
N ASN A 378 -37.18 -22.13 -11.22
CA ASN A 378 -36.71 -20.76 -11.19
C ASN A 378 -35.77 -20.52 -10.01
N GLN A 379 -34.50 -20.76 -10.20
CA GLN A 379 -33.50 -20.01 -9.46
C GLN A 379 -33.49 -18.62 -10.09
N ASN A 380 -33.89 -17.63 -9.31
CA ASN A 380 -33.89 -16.22 -9.72
C ASN A 380 -32.59 -15.90 -10.45
N ILE A 381 -32.71 -15.30 -11.65
CA ILE A 381 -31.56 -14.83 -12.46
C ILE A 381 -30.58 -14.04 -11.57
N PHE A 382 -31.09 -13.31 -10.57
CA PHE A 382 -30.30 -12.62 -9.54
C PHE A 382 -29.48 -13.53 -8.62
N GLU A 383 -29.96 -14.70 -8.27
CA GLU A 383 -29.20 -15.67 -7.46
C GLU A 383 -28.13 -16.37 -8.30
N ARG A 384 -28.40 -16.64 -9.55
CA ARG A 384 -27.38 -17.12 -10.50
C ARG A 384 -26.29 -16.09 -10.73
N MET A 385 -26.62 -14.82 -10.92
CA MET A 385 -25.64 -13.75 -11.02
C MET A 385 -24.84 -13.57 -9.73
N LYS A 386 -25.47 -13.65 -8.56
CA LYS A 386 -24.74 -13.57 -7.27
C LYS A 386 -23.76 -14.72 -7.04
N SER A 387 -24.02 -15.91 -7.58
CA SER A 387 -23.08 -17.04 -7.49
C SER A 387 -21.87 -16.91 -8.41
N PHE A 388 -21.91 -16.01 -9.40
CA PHE A 388 -20.79 -15.68 -10.28
C PHE A 388 -19.85 -14.60 -9.70
N PHE A 389 -20.32 -13.85 -8.66
CA PHE A 389 -19.59 -12.73 -8.06
C PHE A 389 -19.29 -12.95 -6.56
N ARG A 390 -19.19 -14.20 -6.12
CA ARG A 390 -18.79 -14.56 -4.75
C ARG A 390 -17.52 -15.37 -4.70
#